data_1d154ef7081db13baa18492fa5f370d2
#
_entry.id   1d154ef7081db13baa18492fa5f370d2
#
_cell.length_a   1.000
_cell.length_b   1.000
_cell.length_c   1.000
_cell.angle_alpha   90.00
_cell.angle_beta   90.00
_cell.angle_gamma   90.00
#
_symmetry.space_group_name_H-M   'P 1'
#
loop_
_entity.id
_entity.type
_entity.pdbx_description
1 polymer ?
#
loop_
_entity_poly.entity_id
_entity_poly.type
_entity_poly.pdbx_seq_one_letter_code
_entity_poly.pdbx_strand_id
1 'polypeptide(L)'
;VTRFSANLGFLWTDRSLPDAIRAAAAAGFDAVECHWPYDTPAAEVRAALEETGLPMLGLNTRRGDVAGGENGLAALPGREAEARAAIDDALEYAEAIGALCVHVMAGVAEGADAGRAFVANLRYACDRAAAAGRTILIEPLNRFDAPGYFLDTTEQAADLIGTVGAPNLRLMFDCYHVGRTEGDVIGRLRALRPLIGHIQFAAVPDRGPPDHGEVDYATVFAEIAALDWDMPLGAEYKPDGPTDATLGWMTTLR
;
A
#
# COMPACT_ATOMS: atom_id res chain seq x y z
N VAL A 1 -6.63 -20.13 -7.18
CA VAL A 1 -6.51 -19.09 -8.22
C VAL A 1 -6.13 -17.79 -7.53
N THR A 2 -5.00 -17.20 -7.92
CA THR A 2 -4.52 -15.93 -7.36
C THR A 2 -5.45 -14.79 -7.79
N ARG A 3 -5.85 -13.95 -6.84
CA ARG A 3 -6.65 -12.76 -7.10
C ARG A 3 -5.77 -11.51 -7.08
N PHE A 4 -6.08 -10.54 -7.95
CA PHE A 4 -5.27 -9.34 -8.11
C PHE A 4 -6.07 -8.06 -7.85
N SER A 5 -5.43 -7.10 -7.19
CA SER A 5 -5.86 -5.73 -7.01
C SER A 5 -5.07 -4.81 -7.94
N ALA A 6 -5.73 -3.89 -8.63
CA ALA A 6 -5.04 -2.87 -9.42
C ALA A 6 -4.70 -1.67 -8.54
N ASN A 7 -3.41 -1.29 -8.48
CA ASN A 7 -3.01 -0.05 -7.83
C ASN A 7 -3.19 1.13 -8.81
N LEU A 8 -4.23 1.92 -8.59
CA LEU A 8 -4.61 3.04 -9.45
C LEU A 8 -3.76 4.30 -9.23
N GLY A 9 -2.76 4.22 -8.34
CA GLY A 9 -1.70 5.22 -8.25
C GLY A 9 -0.67 5.11 -9.37
N PHE A 10 -0.59 3.96 -10.04
CA PHE A 10 0.29 3.71 -11.18
C PHE A 10 -0.44 3.26 -12.44
N LEU A 11 -1.50 2.47 -12.30
CA LEU A 11 -2.25 1.94 -13.42
C LEU A 11 -3.35 2.91 -13.83
N TRP A 12 -3.52 3.12 -15.15
CA TRP A 12 -4.52 4.04 -15.75
C TRP A 12 -4.47 5.46 -15.18
N THR A 13 -3.28 6.00 -14.91
CA THR A 13 -3.09 7.35 -14.37
C THR A 13 -3.49 8.47 -15.35
N ASP A 14 -3.75 8.14 -16.60
CA ASP A 14 -4.31 9.00 -17.64
C ASP A 14 -5.84 9.18 -17.55
N ARG A 15 -6.51 8.48 -16.62
CA ARG A 15 -7.96 8.52 -16.41
C ARG A 15 -8.32 9.14 -15.06
N SER A 16 -9.58 9.58 -14.94
CA SER A 16 -10.13 9.88 -13.61
C SER A 16 -10.16 8.63 -12.74
N LEU A 17 -10.09 8.79 -11.42
CA LEU A 17 -10.11 7.63 -10.51
C LEU A 17 -11.37 6.74 -10.71
N PRO A 18 -12.61 7.29 -10.86
CA PRO A 18 -13.77 6.47 -11.20
C PRO A 18 -13.63 5.70 -12.52
N ASP A 19 -13.03 6.31 -13.55
CA ASP A 19 -12.85 5.65 -14.84
C ASP A 19 -11.72 4.60 -14.79
N ALA A 20 -10.68 4.82 -13.98
CA ALA A 20 -9.65 3.83 -13.70
C ALA A 20 -10.22 2.60 -12.97
N ILE A 21 -11.16 2.79 -12.03
CA ILE A 21 -11.89 1.68 -11.37
C ILE A 21 -12.66 0.85 -12.41
N ARG A 22 -13.41 1.49 -13.32
CA ARG A 22 -14.12 0.80 -14.39
C ARG A 22 -13.18 0.05 -15.33
N ALA A 23 -12.03 0.64 -15.65
CA ALA A 23 -11.01 0.00 -16.48
C ALA A 23 -10.42 -1.24 -15.79
N ALA A 24 -10.14 -1.17 -14.50
CA ALA A 24 -9.66 -2.32 -13.73
C ALA A 24 -10.69 -3.47 -13.72
N ALA A 25 -11.96 -3.16 -13.54
CA ALA A 25 -13.05 -4.15 -13.65
C ALA A 25 -13.12 -4.79 -15.03
N ALA A 26 -13.07 -3.97 -16.10
CA ALA A 26 -13.09 -4.47 -17.48
C ALA A 26 -11.86 -5.33 -17.81
N ALA A 27 -10.72 -5.05 -17.21
CA ALA A 27 -9.49 -5.84 -17.34
C ALA A 27 -9.49 -7.13 -16.51
N GLY A 28 -10.48 -7.35 -15.64
CA GLY A 28 -10.64 -8.57 -14.86
C GLY A 28 -9.86 -8.58 -13.54
N PHE A 29 -9.54 -7.43 -12.97
CA PHE A 29 -9.05 -7.36 -11.59
C PHE A 29 -10.16 -7.70 -10.59
N ASP A 30 -9.75 -8.22 -9.43
CA ASP A 30 -10.65 -8.67 -8.37
C ASP A 30 -10.87 -7.61 -7.29
N ALA A 31 -10.02 -6.56 -7.29
CA ALA A 31 -10.05 -5.43 -6.36
C ALA A 31 -9.30 -4.24 -6.95
N VAL A 32 -9.37 -3.11 -6.26
CA VAL A 32 -8.57 -1.91 -6.55
C VAL A 32 -7.99 -1.34 -5.26
N GLU A 33 -6.93 -0.57 -5.39
CA GLU A 33 -6.33 0.27 -4.36
C GLU A 33 -5.85 1.57 -4.98
N CYS A 34 -5.71 2.62 -4.21
CA CYS A 34 -5.26 3.91 -4.73
C CYS A 34 -4.30 4.59 -3.75
N HIS A 35 -3.58 5.62 -4.23
CA HIS A 35 -2.66 6.36 -3.38
C HIS A 35 -3.38 7.50 -2.65
N TRP A 36 -3.59 8.64 -3.31
CA TRP A 36 -4.10 9.88 -2.71
C TRP A 36 -5.35 10.35 -3.46
N PRO A 37 -6.54 9.84 -3.10
CA PRO A 37 -7.78 10.09 -3.86
C PRO A 37 -8.47 11.42 -3.55
N TYR A 38 -7.89 12.27 -2.72
CA TYR A 38 -8.53 13.39 -2.04
C TYR A 38 -9.03 14.51 -2.97
N ASP A 39 -8.55 14.58 -4.20
CA ASP A 39 -9.02 15.54 -5.21
C ASP A 39 -10.26 15.05 -5.97
N THR A 40 -10.68 13.80 -5.74
CA THR A 40 -11.89 13.21 -6.32
C THR A 40 -12.98 13.14 -5.25
N PRO A 41 -14.20 13.63 -5.51
CA PRO A 41 -15.29 13.48 -4.57
C PRO A 41 -15.55 12.01 -4.20
N ALA A 42 -15.60 11.70 -2.90
CA ALA A 42 -15.78 10.32 -2.43
C ALA A 42 -17.05 9.65 -2.98
N ALA A 43 -18.11 10.43 -3.21
CA ALA A 43 -19.36 9.92 -3.80
C ALA A 43 -19.17 9.39 -5.22
N GLU A 44 -18.29 9.99 -6.04
CA GLU A 44 -18.01 9.53 -7.40
C GLU A 44 -17.20 8.23 -7.38
N VAL A 45 -16.20 8.13 -6.49
CA VAL A 45 -15.42 6.90 -6.29
C VAL A 45 -16.31 5.78 -5.80
N ARG A 46 -17.15 6.05 -4.80
CA ARG A 46 -18.10 5.08 -4.27
C ARG A 46 -19.06 4.57 -5.35
N ALA A 47 -19.62 5.46 -6.17
CA ALA A 47 -20.51 5.08 -7.26
C ALA A 47 -19.83 4.14 -8.27
N ALA A 48 -18.57 4.38 -8.63
CA ALA A 48 -17.81 3.50 -9.52
C ALA A 48 -17.51 2.13 -8.88
N LEU A 49 -17.21 2.08 -7.57
CA LEU A 49 -17.03 0.83 -6.83
C LEU A 49 -18.34 0.01 -6.77
N GLU A 50 -19.48 0.67 -6.50
CA GLU A 50 -20.78 0.03 -6.48
C GLU A 50 -21.19 -0.47 -7.88
N GLU A 51 -20.92 0.29 -8.93
CA GLU A 51 -21.18 -0.08 -10.33
C GLU A 51 -20.38 -1.32 -10.75
N THR A 52 -19.11 -1.39 -10.37
CA THR A 52 -18.20 -2.46 -10.78
C THR A 52 -18.22 -3.68 -9.85
N GLY A 53 -18.67 -3.50 -8.62
CA GLY A 53 -18.58 -4.51 -7.56
C GLY A 53 -17.19 -4.75 -7.03
N LEU A 54 -16.19 -3.95 -7.42
CA LEU A 54 -14.82 -4.08 -6.93
C LEU A 54 -14.67 -3.48 -5.53
N PRO A 55 -14.08 -4.19 -4.56
CA PRO A 55 -13.70 -3.60 -3.29
C PRO A 55 -12.48 -2.67 -3.45
N MET A 56 -12.44 -1.57 -2.68
CA MET A 56 -11.27 -0.74 -2.47
C MET A 56 -10.46 -1.32 -1.31
N LEU A 57 -9.26 -1.81 -1.54
CA LEU A 57 -8.44 -2.42 -0.50
C LEU A 57 -7.79 -1.38 0.41
N GLY A 58 -7.30 -0.28 -0.15
CA GLY A 58 -6.64 0.73 0.67
C GLY A 58 -6.36 2.04 -0.05
N LEU A 59 -5.99 3.01 0.77
CA LEU A 59 -5.49 4.32 0.35
C LEU A 59 -4.43 4.85 1.32
N ASN A 60 -3.66 5.85 0.91
CA ASN A 60 -2.57 6.42 1.70
C ASN A 60 -2.98 7.74 2.37
N THR A 61 -2.42 8.03 3.55
CA THR A 61 -2.49 9.37 4.13
C THR A 61 -1.79 10.40 3.24
N ARG A 62 -2.18 11.68 3.33
CA ARG A 62 -1.54 12.78 2.58
C ARG A 62 -0.04 12.83 2.86
N ARG A 63 0.73 13.19 1.83
CA ARG A 63 2.20 13.27 1.91
C ARG A 63 2.77 14.53 2.55
N GLY A 64 1.95 15.58 2.69
CA GLY A 64 2.42 16.90 3.08
C GLY A 64 2.87 17.73 1.88
N ASP A 65 3.89 18.58 2.07
CA ASP A 65 4.47 19.41 0.99
C ASP A 65 5.41 18.59 0.10
N VAL A 66 4.85 17.95 -0.91
CA VAL A 66 5.59 17.12 -1.87
C VAL A 66 6.64 17.96 -2.64
N ALA A 67 6.31 19.22 -2.96
CA ALA A 67 7.25 20.10 -3.66
C ALA A 67 8.47 20.44 -2.78
N GLY A 68 8.27 20.50 -1.46
CA GLY A 68 9.32 20.64 -0.45
C GLY A 68 10.05 19.33 -0.11
N GLY A 69 9.69 18.21 -0.73
CA GLY A 69 10.34 16.91 -0.53
C GLY A 69 9.68 16.02 0.54
N GLU A 70 8.51 16.40 1.06
CA GLU A 70 7.79 15.54 2.01
C GLU A 70 7.16 14.32 1.32
N ASN A 71 7.16 13.20 2.05
CA ASN A 71 6.55 11.94 1.58
C ASN A 71 5.87 11.21 2.74
N GLY A 72 5.01 11.92 3.47
CA GLY A 72 4.36 11.49 4.70
C GLY A 72 4.72 12.39 5.88
N LEU A 73 3.91 12.34 6.93
CA LEU A 73 4.01 13.25 8.07
C LEU A 73 4.15 12.53 9.41
N ALA A 74 3.88 11.23 9.45
CA ALA A 74 3.64 10.56 10.72
C ALA A 74 4.89 10.34 11.57
N ALA A 75 6.09 10.36 10.99
CA ALA A 75 7.36 10.27 11.71
C ALA A 75 8.05 11.65 11.91
N LEU A 76 7.39 12.76 11.56
CA LEU A 76 8.00 14.09 11.67
C LEU A 76 7.81 14.67 13.08
N PRO A 77 8.89 14.83 13.89
CA PRO A 77 8.77 15.40 15.22
C PRO A 77 8.25 16.85 15.17
N GLY A 78 7.32 17.20 16.07
CA GLY A 78 6.73 18.53 16.15
C GLY A 78 5.61 18.80 15.12
N ARG A 79 5.29 17.82 14.27
CA ARG A 79 4.22 17.92 13.28
C ARG A 79 3.06 16.94 13.56
N GLU A 80 2.93 16.50 14.83
CA GLU A 80 1.95 15.47 15.22
C GLU A 80 0.51 15.92 14.94
N ALA A 81 0.19 17.20 15.10
CA ALA A 81 -1.14 17.72 14.81
C ALA A 81 -1.51 17.62 13.32
N GLU A 82 -0.55 17.91 12.43
CA GLU A 82 -0.74 17.80 10.98
C GLU A 82 -0.83 16.32 10.55
N ALA A 83 0.02 15.46 11.12
CA ALA A 83 -0.03 14.02 10.88
C ALA A 83 -1.38 13.42 11.27
N ARG A 84 -1.93 13.81 12.43
CA ARG A 84 -3.24 13.34 12.89
C ARG A 84 -4.38 13.87 12.05
N ALA A 85 -4.31 15.12 11.59
CA ALA A 85 -5.30 15.66 10.65
C ALA A 85 -5.28 14.85 9.33
N ALA A 86 -4.10 14.54 8.80
CA ALA A 86 -3.98 13.69 7.60
C ALA A 86 -4.49 12.26 7.82
N ILE A 87 -4.35 11.69 9.02
CA ILE A 87 -4.91 10.40 9.40
C ILE A 87 -6.44 10.48 9.46
N ASP A 88 -6.99 11.51 10.09
CA ASP A 88 -8.45 11.70 10.18
C ASP A 88 -9.08 11.89 8.79
N ASP A 89 -8.49 12.72 7.93
CA ASP A 89 -8.93 12.90 6.53
C ASP A 89 -8.94 11.55 5.77
N ALA A 90 -7.88 10.75 5.95
CA ALA A 90 -7.77 9.46 5.28
C ALA A 90 -8.83 8.46 5.78
N LEU A 91 -9.07 8.41 7.07
CA LEU A 91 -10.08 7.53 7.67
C LEU A 91 -11.50 7.94 7.28
N GLU A 92 -11.79 9.26 7.25
CA GLU A 92 -13.09 9.78 6.79
C GLU A 92 -13.33 9.44 5.32
N TYR A 93 -12.32 9.64 4.45
CA TYR A 93 -12.43 9.27 3.04
C TYR A 93 -12.59 7.76 2.86
N ALA A 94 -11.80 6.95 3.58
CA ALA A 94 -11.89 5.50 3.57
C ALA A 94 -13.27 5.00 4.01
N GLU A 95 -13.88 5.65 4.99
CA GLU A 95 -15.25 5.34 5.43
C GLU A 95 -16.27 5.66 4.34
N ALA A 96 -16.16 6.83 3.71
CA ALA A 96 -17.07 7.25 2.67
C ALA A 96 -17.09 6.32 1.44
N ILE A 97 -15.94 5.73 1.09
CA ILE A 97 -15.82 4.82 -0.07
C ILE A 97 -15.83 3.33 0.30
N GLY A 98 -15.81 2.98 1.60
CA GLY A 98 -15.77 1.59 2.05
C GLY A 98 -14.39 0.92 1.90
N ALA A 99 -13.29 1.68 1.91
CA ALA A 99 -11.94 1.11 1.86
C ALA A 99 -11.61 0.30 3.12
N LEU A 100 -10.88 -0.79 2.97
CA LEU A 100 -10.56 -1.72 4.06
C LEU A 100 -9.39 -1.25 4.92
N CYS A 101 -8.38 -0.65 4.31
CA CYS A 101 -7.13 -0.28 4.96
C CYS A 101 -6.77 1.19 4.70
N VAL A 102 -5.98 1.77 5.62
CA VAL A 102 -5.30 3.06 5.42
C VAL A 102 -3.82 2.88 5.69
N HIS A 103 -2.99 3.20 4.70
CA HIS A 103 -1.53 3.27 4.85
C HIS A 103 -1.14 4.61 5.46
N VAL A 104 -0.55 4.57 6.65
CA VAL A 104 -0.01 5.76 7.34
C VAL A 104 1.43 5.96 6.94
N MET A 105 1.67 6.96 6.10
CA MET A 105 2.99 7.26 5.55
C MET A 105 3.89 7.94 6.58
N ALA A 106 5.07 7.35 6.79
CA ALA A 106 6.04 7.83 7.80
C ALA A 106 6.59 9.22 7.47
N GLY A 107 7.09 9.39 6.26
CA GLY A 107 7.78 10.60 5.83
C GLY A 107 9.30 10.50 5.89
N VAL A 108 9.97 11.57 5.45
CA VAL A 108 11.43 11.70 5.48
C VAL A 108 11.85 12.21 6.84
N ALA A 109 12.46 11.35 7.64
CA ALA A 109 12.87 11.66 9.01
C ALA A 109 13.94 10.66 9.50
N GLU A 110 14.62 10.97 10.58
CA GLU A 110 15.63 10.09 11.17
C GLU A 110 15.70 10.22 12.71
N GLY A 111 16.29 9.23 13.35
CA GLY A 111 16.61 9.26 14.76
C GLY A 111 15.45 8.88 15.69
N ALA A 112 15.75 8.91 17.00
CA ALA A 112 14.87 8.42 18.03
C ALA A 112 13.58 9.27 18.20
N ASP A 113 13.66 10.58 17.94
CA ASP A 113 12.49 11.47 18.01
C ASP A 113 11.48 11.15 16.93
N ALA A 114 11.95 10.86 15.72
CA ALA A 114 11.10 10.41 14.61
C ALA A 114 10.40 9.09 14.96
N GLY A 115 11.12 8.13 15.53
CA GLY A 115 10.55 6.88 16.02
C GLY A 115 9.45 7.08 17.07
N ARG A 116 9.66 7.99 18.03
CA ARG A 116 8.66 8.33 19.04
C ARG A 116 7.42 8.99 18.43
N ALA A 117 7.61 9.94 17.52
CA ALA A 117 6.51 10.59 16.80
C ALA A 117 5.70 9.57 16.00
N PHE A 118 6.37 8.68 15.26
CA PHE A 118 5.71 7.66 14.46
C PHE A 118 4.88 6.71 15.33
N VAL A 119 5.45 6.16 16.41
CA VAL A 119 4.72 5.28 17.34
C VAL A 119 3.49 5.98 17.93
N ALA A 120 3.62 7.24 18.34
CA ALA A 120 2.50 8.01 18.89
C ALA A 120 1.37 8.22 17.87
N ASN A 121 1.72 8.56 16.61
CA ASN A 121 0.76 8.76 15.54
C ASN A 121 0.13 7.44 15.06
N LEU A 122 0.89 6.33 15.05
CA LEU A 122 0.35 5.00 14.75
C LEU A 122 -0.66 4.53 15.80
N ARG A 123 -0.40 4.76 17.10
CA ARG A 123 -1.37 4.48 18.16
C ARG A 123 -2.65 5.27 17.95
N TYR A 124 -2.51 6.58 17.68
CA TYR A 124 -3.66 7.41 17.34
C TYR A 124 -4.46 6.88 16.15
N ALA A 125 -3.78 6.54 15.06
CA ALA A 125 -4.42 6.00 13.86
C ALA A 125 -5.15 4.68 14.14
N CYS A 126 -4.53 3.77 14.89
CA CYS A 126 -5.12 2.49 15.25
C CYS A 126 -6.37 2.64 16.13
N ASP A 127 -6.32 3.53 17.13
CA ASP A 127 -7.47 3.82 18.00
C ASP A 127 -8.64 4.39 17.18
N ARG A 128 -8.37 5.32 16.26
CA ARG A 128 -9.37 5.91 15.37
C ARG A 128 -9.97 4.90 14.40
N ALA A 129 -9.14 4.05 13.82
CA ALA A 129 -9.56 3.03 12.84
C ALA A 129 -10.33 1.87 13.46
N ALA A 130 -10.08 1.54 14.74
CA ALA A 130 -10.67 0.40 15.42
C ALA A 130 -12.20 0.46 15.48
N ALA A 131 -12.78 1.65 15.70
CA ALA A 131 -14.23 1.86 15.76
C ALA A 131 -14.95 1.47 14.44
N ALA A 132 -14.27 1.61 13.30
CA ALA A 132 -14.78 1.25 11.98
C ALA A 132 -14.27 -0.10 11.49
N GLY A 133 -13.55 -0.87 12.33
CA GLY A 133 -12.99 -2.17 11.98
C GLY A 133 -11.93 -2.13 10.88
N ARG A 134 -11.24 -0.98 10.68
CA ARG A 134 -10.25 -0.82 9.62
C ARG A 134 -8.84 -1.18 10.08
N THR A 135 -8.06 -1.67 9.14
CA THR A 135 -6.63 -1.95 9.33
C THR A 135 -5.81 -0.73 9.00
N ILE A 136 -4.83 -0.43 9.85
CA ILE A 136 -3.76 0.52 9.57
C ILE A 136 -2.57 -0.25 9.02
N LEU A 137 -2.02 0.24 7.92
CA LEU A 137 -0.83 -0.32 7.27
C LEU A 137 0.36 0.61 7.43
N ILE A 138 1.53 0.01 7.57
CA ILE A 138 2.83 0.68 7.42
C ILE A 138 3.66 -0.08 6.40
N GLU A 139 4.44 0.63 5.61
CA GLU A 139 5.19 0.08 4.49
C GLU A 139 6.65 0.53 4.52
N PRO A 140 7.60 -0.42 4.51
CA PRO A 140 9.00 -0.11 4.25
C PRO A 140 9.23 0.25 2.78
N LEU A 141 9.75 1.45 2.52
CA LEU A 141 10.09 1.88 1.17
C LEU A 141 11.59 1.73 0.91
N ASN A 142 11.96 1.25 -0.28
CA ASN A 142 13.36 1.11 -0.64
C ASN A 142 14.05 2.48 -0.77
N ARG A 143 15.30 2.54 -0.34
CA ARG A 143 16.10 3.78 -0.29
C ARG A 143 16.45 4.38 -1.66
N PHE A 144 16.28 3.63 -2.73
CA PHE A 144 16.56 4.12 -4.09
C PHE A 144 15.42 4.99 -4.61
N ASP A 145 14.17 4.61 -4.33
CA ASP A 145 12.98 5.35 -4.72
C ASP A 145 12.58 6.42 -3.70
N ALA A 146 12.85 6.16 -2.42
CA ALA A 146 12.49 7.03 -1.31
C ALA A 146 13.68 7.29 -0.36
N PRO A 147 14.71 8.03 -0.81
CA PRO A 147 15.88 8.31 0.02
C PRO A 147 15.48 9.07 1.29
N GLY A 148 15.98 8.60 2.45
CA GLY A 148 15.71 9.21 3.75
C GLY A 148 14.31 8.93 4.32
N TYR A 149 13.48 8.12 3.65
CA TYR A 149 12.21 7.69 4.24
C TYR A 149 12.44 6.94 5.54
N PHE A 150 11.69 7.27 6.59
CA PHE A 150 11.96 6.79 7.96
C PHE A 150 11.87 5.27 8.10
N LEU A 151 10.92 4.65 7.41
CA LEU A 151 10.69 3.20 7.47
C LEU A 151 11.22 2.54 6.19
N ASP A 152 12.35 1.82 6.26
CA ASP A 152 13.02 1.28 5.08
C ASP A 152 13.31 -0.24 5.11
N THR A 153 13.00 -0.93 6.24
CA THR A 153 13.16 -2.37 6.35
C THR A 153 11.96 -3.06 6.99
N THR A 154 11.74 -4.32 6.63
CA THR A 154 10.68 -5.14 7.24
C THR A 154 10.94 -5.45 8.71
N GLU A 155 12.21 -5.54 9.14
CA GLU A 155 12.60 -5.71 10.53
C GLU A 155 12.17 -4.50 11.37
N GLN A 156 12.47 -3.29 10.91
CA GLN A 156 12.03 -2.06 11.57
C GLN A 156 10.49 -1.99 11.65
N ALA A 157 9.77 -2.40 10.59
CA ALA A 157 8.31 -2.46 10.62
C ALA A 157 7.79 -3.45 11.67
N ALA A 158 8.40 -4.64 11.78
CA ALA A 158 8.02 -5.63 12.79
C ALA A 158 8.23 -5.11 14.22
N ASP A 159 9.35 -4.43 14.48
CA ASP A 159 9.65 -3.80 15.77
C ASP A 159 8.64 -2.69 16.12
N LEU A 160 8.26 -1.87 15.14
CA LEU A 160 7.25 -0.82 15.31
C LEU A 160 5.87 -1.42 15.61
N ILE A 161 5.45 -2.46 14.87
CA ILE A 161 4.19 -3.18 15.12
C ILE A 161 4.17 -3.75 16.54
N GLY A 162 5.26 -4.39 16.96
CA GLY A 162 5.41 -4.90 18.33
C GLY A 162 5.36 -3.80 19.40
N THR A 163 6.01 -2.66 19.15
CA THR A 163 6.06 -1.51 20.06
C THR A 163 4.71 -0.81 20.19
N VAL A 164 3.98 -0.64 19.08
CA VAL A 164 2.62 -0.07 19.08
C VAL A 164 1.65 -1.01 19.77
N GLY A 165 1.71 -2.32 19.48
CA GLY A 165 0.93 -3.36 20.11
C GLY A 165 -0.57 -3.36 19.77
N ALA A 166 -0.99 -2.62 18.74
CA ALA A 166 -2.38 -2.55 18.31
C ALA A 166 -2.71 -3.72 17.35
N PRO A 167 -3.82 -4.46 17.56
CA PRO A 167 -4.14 -5.62 16.74
C PRO A 167 -4.49 -5.30 15.28
N ASN A 168 -4.88 -4.07 15.01
CA ASN A 168 -5.22 -3.56 13.68
C ASN A 168 -4.08 -2.81 12.99
N LEU A 169 -2.85 -2.81 13.55
CA LEU A 169 -1.65 -2.36 12.85
C LEU A 169 -0.98 -3.53 12.14
N ARG A 170 -0.80 -3.43 10.84
CA ARG A 170 -0.25 -4.48 10.01
C ARG A 170 0.81 -3.97 9.05
N LEU A 171 1.64 -4.89 8.56
CA LEU A 171 2.65 -4.65 7.54
C LEU A 171 2.02 -4.68 6.14
N MET A 172 2.22 -3.64 5.35
CA MET A 172 2.11 -3.71 3.89
C MET A 172 3.45 -4.26 3.36
N PHE A 173 3.40 -5.48 2.86
CA PHE A 173 4.57 -6.18 2.34
C PHE A 173 4.61 -6.02 0.83
N ASP A 174 5.37 -5.03 0.34
CA ASP A 174 5.62 -4.91 -1.09
C ASP A 174 6.86 -5.71 -1.48
N CYS A 175 6.65 -6.78 -2.26
CA CYS A 175 7.72 -7.65 -2.77
C CYS A 175 8.79 -6.86 -3.55
N TYR A 176 8.40 -5.78 -4.23
CA TYR A 176 9.33 -4.90 -4.94
C TYR A 176 10.27 -4.17 -3.97
N HIS A 177 9.71 -3.49 -2.96
CA HIS A 177 10.54 -2.77 -1.99
C HIS A 177 11.45 -3.72 -1.21
N VAL A 178 10.94 -4.87 -0.77
CA VAL A 178 11.72 -5.91 -0.09
C VAL A 178 12.83 -6.44 -0.99
N GLY A 179 12.51 -6.77 -2.24
CA GLY A 179 13.50 -7.25 -3.20
C GLY A 179 14.62 -6.25 -3.48
N ARG A 180 14.28 -4.96 -3.51
CA ARG A 180 15.24 -3.86 -3.72
C ARG A 180 16.15 -3.60 -2.53
N THR A 181 15.65 -3.75 -1.30
CA THR A 181 16.37 -3.38 -0.08
C THR A 181 17.02 -4.57 0.60
N GLU A 182 16.27 -5.64 0.79
CA GLU A 182 16.62 -6.72 1.72
C GLU A 182 16.88 -8.07 1.03
N GLY A 183 16.27 -8.30 -0.13
CA GLY A 183 16.29 -9.60 -0.79
C GLY A 183 15.48 -10.67 -0.06
N ASP A 184 15.66 -11.94 -0.45
CA ASP A 184 14.97 -13.09 0.15
C ASP A 184 13.47 -12.88 0.41
N VAL A 185 12.77 -12.45 -0.63
CA VAL A 185 11.32 -12.11 -0.57
C VAL A 185 10.51 -13.26 0.04
N ILE A 186 10.78 -14.51 -0.36
CA ILE A 186 10.04 -15.69 0.11
C ILE A 186 10.32 -15.99 1.58
N GLY A 187 11.58 -15.98 2.01
CA GLY A 187 11.93 -16.20 3.41
C GLY A 187 11.29 -15.16 4.33
N ARG A 188 11.28 -13.89 3.89
CA ARG A 188 10.64 -12.80 4.64
C ARG A 188 9.12 -12.89 4.66
N LEU A 189 8.48 -13.26 3.54
CA LEU A 189 7.03 -13.55 3.50
C LEU A 189 6.65 -14.60 4.55
N ARG A 190 7.39 -15.71 4.62
CA ARG A 190 7.16 -16.78 5.60
C ARG A 190 7.31 -16.28 7.04
N ALA A 191 8.41 -15.59 7.32
CA ALA A 191 8.72 -15.12 8.66
C ALA A 191 7.72 -14.07 9.17
N LEU A 192 7.28 -13.18 8.27
CA LEU A 192 6.45 -12.02 8.62
C LEU A 192 4.95 -12.27 8.37
N ARG A 193 4.54 -13.43 7.86
CA ARG A 193 3.15 -13.76 7.55
C ARG A 193 2.14 -13.35 8.65
N PRO A 194 2.42 -13.55 9.95
CA PRO A 194 1.48 -13.16 11.00
C PRO A 194 1.29 -11.64 11.14
N LEU A 195 2.21 -10.83 10.63
CA LEU A 195 2.17 -9.37 10.71
C LEU A 195 1.60 -8.73 9.45
N ILE A 196 1.59 -9.45 8.31
CA ILE A 196 1.18 -8.91 7.02
C ILE A 196 -0.33 -8.67 6.99
N GLY A 197 -0.73 -7.48 6.54
CA GLY A 197 -2.11 -7.08 6.30
C GLY A 197 -2.43 -6.83 4.83
N HIS A 198 -1.40 -6.59 4.00
CA HIS A 198 -1.53 -6.45 2.54
C HIS A 198 -0.23 -6.84 1.86
N ILE A 199 -0.31 -7.37 0.64
CA ILE A 199 0.85 -7.75 -0.17
C ILE A 199 0.75 -7.04 -1.52
N GLN A 200 1.85 -6.40 -1.92
CA GLN A 200 2.00 -5.77 -3.22
C GLN A 200 3.17 -6.35 -4.00
N PHE A 201 3.21 -6.11 -5.30
CA PHE A 201 4.26 -6.62 -6.17
C PHE A 201 4.51 -5.74 -7.40
N ALA A 202 5.77 -5.73 -7.85
CA ALA A 202 6.24 -5.22 -9.14
C ALA A 202 7.58 -5.87 -9.47
N ALA A 203 8.00 -5.83 -10.74
CA ALA A 203 9.31 -6.36 -11.16
C ALA A 203 10.45 -5.65 -10.44
N VAL A 204 11.49 -6.41 -10.08
CA VAL A 204 12.74 -5.90 -9.49
C VAL A 204 13.82 -6.01 -10.56
N PRO A 205 14.59 -4.96 -10.86
CA PRO A 205 14.72 -3.70 -10.11
C PRO A 205 13.93 -2.50 -10.68
N ASP A 206 13.23 -2.63 -11.79
CA ASP A 206 12.71 -1.51 -12.58
C ASP A 206 11.28 -1.06 -12.26
N ARG A 207 10.61 -1.77 -11.32
CA ARG A 207 9.21 -1.56 -10.93
C ARG A 207 8.22 -1.75 -12.09
N GLY A 208 8.58 -2.54 -13.09
CA GLY A 208 7.72 -2.87 -14.23
C GLY A 208 6.70 -3.97 -13.94
N PRO A 209 6.00 -4.47 -14.98
CA PRO A 209 5.12 -5.64 -14.87
C PRO A 209 5.85 -6.87 -14.33
N PRO A 210 5.17 -7.78 -13.60
CA PRO A 210 5.81 -8.88 -12.87
C PRO A 210 6.24 -10.08 -13.73
N ASP A 211 6.31 -9.94 -15.04
CA ASP A 211 6.66 -10.98 -16.00
C ASP A 211 8.17 -11.04 -16.31
N HIS A 212 8.97 -10.25 -15.64
CA HIS A 212 10.43 -10.18 -15.79
C HIS A 212 11.11 -9.74 -14.48
N GLY A 213 12.44 -9.59 -14.53
CA GLY A 213 13.26 -9.09 -13.43
C GLY A 213 13.85 -10.19 -12.55
N GLU A 214 14.35 -9.80 -11.37
CA GLU A 214 15.11 -10.65 -10.46
C GLU A 214 14.23 -11.52 -9.55
N VAL A 215 12.95 -11.19 -9.40
CA VAL A 215 11.97 -11.91 -8.57
C VAL A 215 11.08 -12.77 -9.46
N ASP A 216 11.10 -14.07 -9.24
CA ASP A 216 10.19 -15.01 -9.91
C ASP A 216 8.82 -15.01 -9.25
N TYR A 217 7.88 -14.24 -9.82
CA TYR A 217 6.55 -14.11 -9.28
C TYR A 217 5.68 -15.36 -9.40
N ALA A 218 5.97 -16.29 -10.30
CA ALA A 218 5.29 -17.57 -10.31
C ALA A 218 5.56 -18.34 -9.00
N THR A 219 6.83 -18.37 -8.58
CA THR A 219 7.24 -18.99 -7.32
C THR A 219 6.71 -18.20 -6.09
N VAL A 220 6.78 -16.86 -6.11
CA VAL A 220 6.28 -16.02 -5.01
C VAL A 220 4.78 -16.21 -4.81
N PHE A 221 3.98 -16.19 -5.88
CA PHE A 221 2.53 -16.38 -5.76
C PHE A 221 2.13 -17.78 -5.32
N ALA A 222 2.87 -18.81 -5.76
CA ALA A 222 2.67 -20.16 -5.23
C ALA A 222 2.95 -20.24 -3.73
N GLU A 223 3.99 -19.56 -3.26
CA GLU A 223 4.31 -19.48 -1.84
C GLU A 223 3.24 -18.73 -1.04
N ILE A 224 2.77 -17.59 -1.53
CA ILE A 224 1.70 -16.80 -0.90
C ILE A 224 0.44 -17.66 -0.76
N ALA A 225 0.08 -18.43 -1.79
CA ALA A 225 -1.05 -19.34 -1.72
C ALA A 225 -0.85 -20.46 -0.69
N ALA A 226 0.38 -20.98 -0.56
CA ALA A 226 0.72 -21.98 0.44
C ALA A 226 0.68 -21.46 1.90
N LEU A 227 0.74 -20.14 2.07
CA LEU A 227 0.61 -19.47 3.37
C LEU A 227 -0.85 -19.12 3.73
N ASP A 228 -1.83 -19.69 3.05
CA ASP A 228 -3.27 -19.43 3.24
C ASP A 228 -3.62 -17.93 3.15
N TRP A 229 -3.05 -17.25 2.16
CA TRP A 229 -3.39 -15.87 1.87
C TRP A 229 -4.60 -15.81 0.92
N ASP A 230 -5.66 -15.12 1.34
CA ASP A 230 -6.92 -15.07 0.62
C ASP A 230 -7.32 -13.68 0.08
N MET A 231 -6.51 -12.64 0.35
CA MET A 231 -6.76 -11.30 -0.18
C MET A 231 -6.15 -11.11 -1.57
N PRO A 232 -6.74 -10.26 -2.44
CA PRO A 232 -6.10 -9.92 -3.71
C PRO A 232 -4.73 -9.28 -3.50
N LEU A 233 -3.78 -9.59 -4.38
CA LEU A 233 -2.43 -9.04 -4.36
C LEU A 233 -2.37 -7.75 -5.17
N GLY A 234 -1.75 -6.70 -4.62
CA GLY A 234 -1.67 -5.37 -5.23
C GLY A 234 -0.64 -5.30 -6.35
N ALA A 235 -1.09 -5.14 -7.58
CA ALA A 235 -0.25 -4.88 -8.75
C ALA A 235 0.19 -3.41 -8.75
N GLU A 236 1.28 -3.09 -8.06
CA GLU A 236 1.79 -1.74 -7.88
C GLU A 236 3.02 -1.48 -8.76
N TYR A 237 2.88 -1.67 -10.05
CA TYR A 237 3.96 -1.48 -11.01
C TYR A 237 3.74 -0.26 -11.93
N LYS A 238 4.83 0.24 -12.49
CA LYS A 238 4.83 1.32 -13.48
C LYS A 238 4.69 0.71 -14.88
N PRO A 239 3.55 0.92 -15.58
CA PRO A 239 3.41 0.41 -16.93
C PRO A 239 4.36 1.15 -17.89
N ASP A 240 4.98 0.42 -18.80
CA ASP A 240 5.70 0.99 -19.94
C ASP A 240 4.71 1.20 -21.10
N GLY A 241 4.10 2.38 -21.13
CA GLY A 241 3.04 2.74 -22.07
C GLY A 241 1.61 2.58 -21.50
N PRO A 242 0.60 2.39 -22.36
CA PRO A 242 -0.78 2.24 -21.89
C PRO A 242 -0.95 1.01 -21.01
N THR A 243 -1.63 1.15 -19.86
CA THR A 243 -1.81 0.07 -18.89
C THR A 243 -2.36 -1.20 -19.52
N ASP A 244 -3.38 -1.08 -20.38
CA ASP A 244 -4.03 -2.23 -21.02
C ASP A 244 -3.05 -3.11 -21.84
N ALA A 245 -1.99 -2.53 -22.39
CA ALA A 245 -0.96 -3.25 -23.14
C ALA A 245 0.02 -4.04 -22.25
N THR A 246 0.03 -3.78 -20.95
CA THR A 246 0.99 -4.38 -19.98
C THR A 246 0.38 -5.51 -19.13
N LEU A 247 -0.86 -5.91 -19.37
CA LEU A 247 -1.61 -6.85 -18.53
C LEU A 247 -1.43 -8.33 -18.92
N GLY A 248 -0.58 -8.63 -19.89
CA GLY A 248 -0.36 -10.02 -20.38
C GLY A 248 0.03 -11.02 -19.28
N TRP A 249 0.74 -10.56 -18.26
CA TRP A 249 1.16 -11.36 -17.11
C TRP A 249 -0.02 -11.96 -16.31
N MET A 250 -1.17 -11.32 -16.31
CA MET A 250 -2.35 -11.82 -15.57
C MET A 250 -2.79 -13.20 -16.06
N THR A 251 -2.61 -13.49 -17.34
CA THR A 251 -2.97 -14.79 -17.91
C THR A 251 -1.99 -15.89 -17.51
N THR A 252 -0.72 -15.54 -17.30
CA THR A 252 0.35 -16.51 -17.01
C THR A 252 0.59 -16.74 -15.52
N LEU A 253 0.25 -15.75 -14.67
CA LEU A 253 0.51 -15.77 -13.23
C LEU A 253 -0.74 -15.95 -12.36
N ARG A 254 -1.92 -16.14 -12.95
CA ARG A 254 -3.19 -16.28 -12.23
C ARG A 254 -3.48 -17.69 -11.67
#